data_4deb87905ca41716f5417724f732f2f5
#
_entry.id   4deb87905ca41716f5417724f732f2f5
#
_cell.length_a   1.000
_cell.length_b   1.000
_cell.length_c   1.000
_cell.angle_alpha   90.00
_cell.angle_beta   90.00
_cell.angle_gamma   90.00
#
_symmetry.space_group_name_H-M   'P 1'
#
loop_
_entity.id
_entity.type
_entity.pdbx_description
1 polymer ?
#
loop_
_entity_poly.entity_id
_entity_poly.type
_entity_poly.pdbx_seq_one_letter_code
_entity_poly.pdbx_strand_id
1 'polypeptide(L)'
;AAINQMSRWKDQLVSPEQALASPAKDTKGALTARIYAAYEKRLKEAGAFDFDDLIYQTVQLLAEHKDVRDFYQNKYRYLLVDEYQDTSVAQFRLVSLLTGPEKNICVVGDDDQSIYRFRGATIENILNFERIYPGTKTIRLEQNYRSTSNILNAANCVIQHNTERKGKTLWTSNGEGDKVQVYTAENEQDEASHIADVIGQHLKEGGHLADHAILYRMNAQSAPIESYFTR
;
A
#
# COMPACT_ATOMS: atom_id res chain seq x y z
N ALA A 1 17.09 6.87 9.66
CA ALA A 1 17.47 5.45 9.56
C ALA A 1 16.89 4.61 10.71
N ALA A 2 17.16 4.93 12.01
CA ALA A 2 16.66 4.14 13.15
C ALA A 2 15.12 4.14 13.23
N ILE A 3 14.47 5.31 13.11
CA ILE A 3 13.00 5.43 13.14
C ILE A 3 12.35 4.51 12.11
N ASN A 4 12.80 4.54 10.86
CA ASN A 4 12.22 3.68 9.80
C ASN A 4 12.42 2.17 10.10
N GLN A 5 13.47 1.81 10.79
CA GLN A 5 13.68 0.41 11.18
C GLN A 5 12.78 0.01 12.36
N MET A 6 12.56 0.90 13.32
CA MET A 6 11.63 0.67 14.42
C MET A 6 10.19 0.52 13.89
N SER A 7 9.76 1.40 12.99
CA SER A 7 8.46 1.31 12.32
C SER A 7 8.29 -0.05 11.62
N ARG A 8 9.30 -0.49 10.86
CA ARG A 8 9.28 -1.82 10.22
C ARG A 8 9.18 -2.97 11.21
N TRP A 9 9.84 -2.87 12.36
CA TRP A 9 9.73 -3.88 13.41
C TRP A 9 8.32 -3.93 14.00
N LYS A 10 7.70 -2.77 14.26
CA LYS A 10 6.30 -2.72 14.70
C LYS A 10 5.34 -3.29 13.65
N ASP A 11 5.52 -2.95 12.38
CA ASP A 11 4.75 -3.52 11.26
C ASP A 11 4.87 -5.05 11.14
N GLN A 12 6.02 -5.60 11.55
CA GLN A 12 6.30 -7.04 11.58
C GLN A 12 5.97 -7.70 12.93
N LEU A 13 5.41 -6.94 13.88
CA LEU A 13 5.12 -7.37 15.24
C LEU A 13 6.37 -7.86 16.02
N VAL A 14 7.54 -7.31 15.70
CA VAL A 14 8.79 -7.60 16.41
C VAL A 14 8.91 -6.70 17.63
N SER A 15 8.94 -7.29 18.84
CA SER A 15 9.09 -6.53 20.06
C SER A 15 10.53 -6.02 20.24
N PRO A 16 10.76 -5.02 21.13
CA PRO A 16 12.11 -4.58 21.48
C PRO A 16 13.02 -5.72 21.97
N GLU A 17 12.48 -6.64 22.76
CA GLU A 17 13.21 -7.81 23.29
C GLU A 17 13.61 -8.76 22.15
N GLN A 18 12.69 -9.00 21.21
CA GLN A 18 12.97 -9.84 20.04
C GLN A 18 14.01 -9.19 19.13
N ALA A 19 13.94 -7.85 18.95
CA ALA A 19 14.92 -7.11 18.16
C ALA A 19 16.32 -7.16 18.80
N LEU A 20 16.40 -7.10 20.14
CA LEU A 20 17.66 -7.24 20.89
C LEU A 20 18.22 -8.67 20.84
N ALA A 21 17.35 -9.68 20.88
CA ALA A 21 17.75 -11.09 20.84
C ALA A 21 18.14 -11.56 19.42
N SER A 22 17.73 -10.84 18.39
CA SER A 22 18.04 -11.18 17.00
C SER A 22 19.51 -10.91 16.69
N PRO A 23 20.26 -11.86 16.08
CA PRO A 23 21.65 -11.62 15.73
C PRO A 23 21.75 -10.44 14.75
N ALA A 24 22.26 -9.33 15.23
CA ALA A 24 22.46 -8.15 14.41
C ALA A 24 23.50 -8.45 13.33
N LYS A 25 23.15 -8.18 12.07
CA LYS A 25 24.07 -8.37 10.93
C LYS A 25 25.27 -7.41 10.99
N ASP A 26 25.13 -6.29 11.72
CA ASP A 26 26.16 -5.26 11.87
C ASP A 26 25.97 -4.47 13.19
N THR A 27 26.95 -3.65 13.52
CA THR A 27 26.96 -2.77 14.71
C THR A 27 25.78 -1.77 14.70
N LYS A 28 25.34 -1.34 13.52
CA LYS A 28 24.24 -0.39 13.35
C LYS A 28 22.88 -1.02 13.70
N GLY A 29 22.68 -2.29 13.33
CA GLY A 29 21.48 -3.04 13.70
C GLY A 29 21.38 -3.23 15.22
N ALA A 30 22.48 -3.61 15.87
CA ALA A 30 22.54 -3.75 17.32
C ALA A 30 22.24 -2.42 18.06
N LEU A 31 22.80 -1.31 17.58
CA LEU A 31 22.52 0.01 18.13
C LEU A 31 21.05 0.39 17.93
N THR A 32 20.47 0.11 16.76
CA THR A 32 19.07 0.42 16.47
C THR A 32 18.13 -0.36 17.39
N ALA A 33 18.41 -1.63 17.69
CA ALA A 33 17.62 -2.43 18.64
C ALA A 33 17.67 -1.85 20.06
N ARG A 34 18.84 -1.38 20.51
CA ARG A 34 18.97 -0.68 21.80
C ARG A 34 18.20 0.64 21.84
N ILE A 35 18.24 1.41 20.74
CA ILE A 35 17.45 2.64 20.61
C ILE A 35 15.95 2.32 20.68
N TYR A 36 15.51 1.26 20.01
CA TYR A 36 14.11 0.82 20.03
C TYR A 36 13.65 0.51 21.45
N ALA A 37 14.40 -0.29 22.19
CA ALA A 37 14.06 -0.61 23.58
C ALA A 37 14.01 0.63 24.50
N ALA A 38 14.94 1.56 24.32
CA ALA A 38 14.95 2.81 25.09
C ALA A 38 13.78 3.74 24.69
N TYR A 39 13.41 3.77 23.41
CA TYR A 39 12.29 4.53 22.89
C TYR A 39 10.96 4.02 23.44
N GLU A 40 10.68 2.73 23.35
CA GLU A 40 9.47 2.11 23.90
C GLU A 40 9.34 2.32 25.41
N LYS A 41 10.45 2.20 26.13
CA LYS A 41 10.44 2.49 27.56
C LYS A 41 10.02 3.93 27.86
N ARG A 42 10.53 4.91 27.10
CA ARG A 42 10.16 6.32 27.25
C ARG A 42 8.72 6.61 26.88
N LEU A 43 8.19 5.99 25.81
CA LEU A 43 6.77 6.11 25.46
C LEU A 43 5.89 5.60 26.60
N LYS A 44 6.23 4.44 27.17
CA LYS A 44 5.49 3.86 28.28
C LYS A 44 5.55 4.74 29.54
N GLU A 45 6.72 5.29 29.88
CA GLU A 45 6.89 6.20 31.00
C GLU A 45 6.10 7.51 30.81
N ALA A 46 5.98 7.97 29.59
CA ALA A 46 5.21 9.17 29.22
C ALA A 46 3.69 8.91 29.09
N GLY A 47 3.23 7.65 29.16
CA GLY A 47 1.85 7.28 28.89
C GLY A 47 1.41 7.65 27.45
N ALA A 48 2.32 7.57 26.49
CA ALA A 48 2.11 8.00 25.11
C ALA A 48 2.25 6.83 24.13
N PHE A 49 1.64 7.00 22.96
CA PHE A 49 1.75 6.11 21.80
C PHE A 49 2.26 6.91 20.59
N ASP A 50 3.04 6.26 19.74
CA ASP A 50 3.27 6.75 18.40
C ASP A 50 2.22 6.19 17.40
N PHE A 51 2.30 6.59 16.13
CA PHE A 51 1.34 6.13 15.12
C PHE A 51 1.41 4.63 14.87
N ASP A 52 2.59 4.03 14.91
CA ASP A 52 2.78 2.60 14.71
C ASP A 52 2.18 1.81 15.88
N ASP A 53 2.22 2.37 17.08
CA ASP A 53 1.62 1.78 18.28
C ASP A 53 0.11 1.63 18.18
N LEU A 54 -0.59 2.47 17.42
CA LEU A 54 -2.04 2.35 17.26
C LEU A 54 -2.44 0.97 16.72
N ILE A 55 -1.62 0.39 15.86
CA ILE A 55 -1.85 -0.97 15.36
C ILE A 55 -1.14 -1.99 16.25
N TYR A 56 0.15 -1.77 16.54
CA TYR A 56 0.97 -2.72 17.30
C TYR A 56 0.38 -3.05 18.66
N GLN A 57 0.07 -2.04 19.47
CA GLN A 57 -0.49 -2.22 20.81
C GLN A 57 -1.92 -2.77 20.79
N THR A 58 -2.72 -2.40 19.76
CA THR A 58 -4.06 -2.99 19.58
C THR A 58 -3.96 -4.49 19.27
N VAL A 59 -3.00 -4.90 18.44
CA VAL A 59 -2.75 -6.33 18.20
C VAL A 59 -2.36 -7.06 19.49
N GLN A 60 -1.46 -6.49 20.30
CA GLN A 60 -1.07 -7.07 21.58
C GLN A 60 -2.28 -7.18 22.53
N LEU A 61 -3.04 -6.11 22.70
CA LEU A 61 -4.26 -6.07 23.53
C LEU A 61 -5.22 -7.19 23.13
N LEU A 62 -5.54 -7.31 21.84
CA LEU A 62 -6.49 -8.33 21.38
C LEU A 62 -5.91 -9.75 21.45
N ALA A 63 -4.58 -9.91 21.37
CA ALA A 63 -3.95 -11.21 21.51
C ALA A 63 -3.95 -11.70 22.97
N GLU A 64 -3.66 -10.80 23.92
CA GLU A 64 -3.50 -11.12 25.33
C GLU A 64 -4.81 -11.13 26.12
N HIS A 65 -5.75 -10.25 25.77
CA HIS A 65 -7.01 -10.08 26.47
C HIS A 65 -8.19 -10.67 25.69
N LYS A 66 -8.53 -11.91 26.05
CA LYS A 66 -9.61 -12.65 25.39
C LYS A 66 -10.97 -11.98 25.51
N ASP A 67 -11.28 -11.42 26.65
CA ASP A 67 -12.53 -10.72 26.94
C ASP A 67 -12.72 -9.49 26.03
N VAL A 68 -11.67 -8.70 25.86
CA VAL A 68 -11.65 -7.55 24.93
C VAL A 68 -11.83 -8.03 23.48
N ARG A 69 -11.10 -9.07 23.10
CA ARG A 69 -11.21 -9.65 21.74
C ARG A 69 -12.62 -10.17 21.49
N ASP A 70 -13.20 -10.95 22.39
CA ASP A 70 -14.54 -11.51 22.26
C ASP A 70 -15.59 -10.39 22.17
N PHE A 71 -15.43 -9.31 22.94
CA PHE A 71 -16.30 -8.14 22.85
C PHE A 71 -16.31 -7.54 21.44
N TYR A 72 -15.11 -7.29 20.85
CA TYR A 72 -15.04 -6.70 19.52
C TYR A 72 -15.46 -7.67 18.40
N GLN A 73 -15.18 -8.97 18.52
CA GLN A 73 -15.66 -9.98 17.58
C GLN A 73 -17.21 -10.06 17.56
N ASN A 74 -17.85 -9.92 18.73
CA ASN A 74 -19.31 -9.88 18.81
C ASN A 74 -19.89 -8.56 18.29
N LYS A 75 -19.17 -7.45 18.48
CA LYS A 75 -19.57 -6.13 18.00
C LYS A 75 -19.45 -6.01 16.48
N TYR A 76 -18.34 -6.47 15.91
CA TYR A 76 -18.04 -6.42 14.48
C TYR A 76 -18.25 -7.79 13.84
N ARG A 77 -19.52 -8.10 13.56
CA ARG A 77 -19.88 -9.40 12.98
C ARG A 77 -19.44 -9.61 11.54
N TYR A 78 -19.22 -8.52 10.80
CA TYR A 78 -18.77 -8.52 9.41
C TYR A 78 -17.57 -7.60 9.30
N LEU A 79 -16.51 -8.10 8.69
CA LEU A 79 -15.32 -7.33 8.39
C LEU A 79 -15.19 -7.20 6.87
N LEU A 80 -15.09 -5.97 6.41
CA LEU A 80 -14.80 -5.65 5.02
C LEU A 80 -13.48 -4.88 4.98
N VAL A 81 -12.52 -5.39 4.21
CA VAL A 81 -11.19 -4.78 4.11
C VAL A 81 -10.91 -4.51 2.65
N ASP A 82 -10.68 -3.24 2.34
CA ASP A 82 -10.28 -2.79 1.00
C ASP A 82 -8.77 -2.64 0.89
N GLU A 83 -8.25 -2.58 -0.34
CA GLU A 83 -6.82 -2.47 -0.66
C GLU A 83 -5.96 -3.50 0.10
N TYR A 84 -6.47 -4.73 0.19
CA TYR A 84 -5.88 -5.77 1.06
C TYR A 84 -4.45 -6.16 0.67
N GLN A 85 -4.03 -5.94 -0.57
CA GLN A 85 -2.66 -6.15 -1.06
C GLN A 85 -1.63 -5.23 -0.38
N ASP A 86 -2.08 -4.10 0.20
CA ASP A 86 -1.21 -3.11 0.84
C ASP A 86 -1.15 -3.27 2.37
N THR A 87 -1.71 -4.36 2.91
CA THR A 87 -1.68 -4.63 4.35
C THR A 87 -0.32 -5.11 4.83
N SER A 88 0.13 -4.61 5.99
CA SER A 88 1.30 -5.10 6.71
C SER A 88 0.99 -6.39 7.49
N VAL A 89 2.02 -7.03 8.05
CA VAL A 89 1.85 -8.20 8.95
C VAL A 89 1.02 -7.82 10.18
N ALA A 90 1.25 -6.64 10.76
CA ALA A 90 0.50 -6.17 11.92
C ALA A 90 -0.98 -5.93 11.59
N GLN A 91 -1.28 -5.30 10.45
CA GLN A 91 -2.64 -5.09 9.98
C GLN A 91 -3.36 -6.40 9.67
N PHE A 92 -2.68 -7.34 8.99
CA PHE A 92 -3.21 -8.68 8.79
C PHE A 92 -3.55 -9.37 10.12
N ARG A 93 -2.64 -9.28 11.12
CA ARG A 93 -2.86 -9.87 12.44
C ARG A 93 -4.05 -9.23 13.17
N LEU A 94 -4.19 -7.91 13.08
CA LEU A 94 -5.33 -7.17 13.62
C LEU A 94 -6.64 -7.68 13.03
N VAL A 95 -6.74 -7.73 11.70
CA VAL A 95 -7.93 -8.27 11.00
C VAL A 95 -8.21 -9.70 11.42
N SER A 96 -7.19 -10.55 11.51
CA SER A 96 -7.34 -11.95 11.92
C SER A 96 -7.86 -12.09 13.36
N LEU A 97 -7.43 -11.23 14.28
CA LEU A 97 -7.89 -11.23 15.67
C LEU A 97 -9.32 -10.71 15.80
N LEU A 98 -9.73 -9.77 14.96
CA LEU A 98 -11.09 -9.25 14.92
C LEU A 98 -12.07 -10.19 14.20
N THR A 99 -11.55 -11.06 13.31
CA THR A 99 -12.37 -12.07 12.63
C THR A 99 -12.89 -13.07 13.67
N GLY A 100 -14.21 -13.08 13.87
CA GLY A 100 -14.88 -13.99 14.79
C GLY A 100 -14.94 -15.44 14.27
N PRO A 101 -15.50 -16.36 15.07
CA PRO A 101 -15.61 -17.77 14.71
C PRO A 101 -16.41 -18.03 13.44
N GLU A 102 -17.38 -17.16 13.13
CA GLU A 102 -18.22 -17.23 11.92
C GLU A 102 -17.44 -16.89 10.63
N LYS A 103 -16.25 -16.32 10.75
CA LYS A 103 -15.36 -15.93 9.62
C LYS A 103 -16.07 -15.07 8.57
N ASN A 104 -16.95 -14.17 9.01
CA ASN A 104 -17.63 -13.22 8.12
C ASN A 104 -16.65 -12.11 7.70
N ILE A 105 -15.72 -12.45 6.85
CA ILE A 105 -14.71 -11.54 6.33
C ILE A 105 -14.79 -11.48 4.80
N CYS A 106 -14.77 -10.27 4.27
CA CYS A 106 -14.63 -10.00 2.84
C CYS A 106 -13.44 -9.08 2.63
N VAL A 107 -12.53 -9.47 1.78
CA VAL A 107 -11.39 -8.63 1.41
C VAL A 107 -11.47 -8.31 -0.08
N VAL A 108 -11.15 -7.07 -0.41
CA VAL A 108 -11.04 -6.59 -1.79
C VAL A 108 -9.62 -6.09 -1.98
N GLY A 109 -9.05 -6.38 -3.13
CA GLY A 109 -7.70 -5.94 -3.44
C GLY A 109 -7.26 -6.35 -4.83
N ASP A 110 -6.17 -5.78 -5.25
CA ASP A 110 -5.56 -5.99 -6.55
C ASP A 110 -4.06 -6.27 -6.36
N ASP A 111 -3.68 -7.54 -6.51
CA ASP A 111 -2.28 -7.97 -6.38
C ASP A 111 -1.35 -7.27 -7.38
N ASP A 112 -1.88 -6.84 -8.54
CA ASP A 112 -1.12 -6.08 -9.54
C ASP A 112 -0.83 -4.62 -9.09
N GLN A 113 -1.54 -4.11 -8.08
CA GLN A 113 -1.37 -2.78 -7.52
C GLN A 113 -0.60 -2.77 -6.19
N SER A 114 0.03 -3.87 -5.78
CA SER A 114 0.83 -3.93 -4.55
C SER A 114 2.15 -3.18 -4.71
N ILE A 115 2.12 -1.87 -4.45
CA ILE A 115 3.27 -0.96 -4.60
C ILE A 115 3.79 -0.40 -3.28
N TYR A 116 3.22 -0.77 -2.12
CA TYR A 116 3.56 -0.25 -0.79
C TYR A 116 4.49 -1.16 0.03
N ARG A 117 5.22 -2.09 -0.61
CA ARG A 117 6.21 -2.95 0.06
C ARG A 117 7.26 -2.17 0.86
N PHE A 118 7.65 -0.99 0.37
CA PHE A 118 8.59 -0.10 1.08
C PHE A 118 8.02 0.50 2.39
N ARG A 119 6.69 0.45 2.56
CA ARG A 119 5.95 0.82 3.80
C ARG A 119 5.54 -0.37 4.65
N GLY A 120 6.09 -1.56 4.41
CA GLY A 120 5.80 -2.75 5.20
C GLY A 120 4.65 -3.61 4.69
N ALA A 121 4.00 -3.25 3.58
CA ALA A 121 2.99 -4.10 2.94
C ALA A 121 3.59 -5.43 2.48
N THR A 122 2.80 -6.49 2.56
CA THR A 122 3.19 -7.82 2.11
C THR A 122 2.11 -8.45 1.24
N ILE A 123 2.46 -8.70 -0.02
CA ILE A 123 1.55 -9.26 -1.02
C ILE A 123 1.08 -10.69 -0.64
N GLU A 124 1.87 -11.38 0.18
CA GLU A 124 1.54 -12.72 0.66
C GLU A 124 0.20 -12.78 1.40
N ASN A 125 -0.25 -11.69 2.00
CA ASN A 125 -1.53 -11.61 2.69
C ASN A 125 -2.70 -11.89 1.73
N ILE A 126 -2.71 -11.27 0.55
CA ILE A 126 -3.76 -11.47 -0.44
C ILE A 126 -3.55 -12.78 -1.23
N LEU A 127 -2.31 -13.11 -1.56
CA LEU A 127 -2.01 -14.34 -2.31
C LEU A 127 -2.36 -15.61 -1.52
N ASN A 128 -2.15 -15.59 -0.20
CA ASN A 128 -2.39 -16.72 0.69
C ASN A 128 -3.77 -16.71 1.37
N PHE A 129 -4.65 -15.76 1.05
CA PHE A 129 -5.93 -15.58 1.75
C PHE A 129 -6.78 -16.85 1.77
N GLU A 130 -6.91 -17.53 0.63
CA GLU A 130 -7.68 -18.79 0.51
C GLU A 130 -7.10 -19.93 1.35
N ARG A 131 -5.77 -19.94 1.54
CA ARG A 131 -5.10 -20.92 2.40
C ARG A 131 -5.37 -20.65 3.88
N ILE A 132 -5.43 -19.37 4.25
CA ILE A 132 -5.68 -18.91 5.64
C ILE A 132 -7.15 -19.10 6.02
N TYR A 133 -8.05 -18.84 5.06
CA TYR A 133 -9.49 -18.98 5.22
C TYR A 133 -10.05 -20.02 4.24
N PRO A 134 -9.95 -21.32 4.56
CA PRO A 134 -10.48 -22.38 3.70
C PRO A 134 -11.98 -22.22 3.47
N GLY A 135 -12.41 -22.44 2.23
CA GLY A 135 -13.80 -22.24 1.82
C GLY A 135 -14.10 -20.81 1.31
N THR A 136 -13.07 -19.95 1.18
CA THR A 136 -13.22 -18.63 0.57
C THR A 136 -13.77 -18.74 -0.86
N LYS A 137 -14.78 -17.90 -1.15
CA LYS A 137 -15.27 -17.69 -2.52
C LYS A 137 -14.54 -16.54 -3.15
N THR A 138 -13.70 -16.81 -4.13
CA THR A 138 -12.97 -15.78 -4.88
C THR A 138 -13.76 -15.36 -6.11
N ILE A 139 -13.94 -14.04 -6.26
CA ILE A 139 -14.60 -13.40 -7.42
C ILE A 139 -13.57 -12.49 -8.07
N ARG A 140 -13.36 -12.64 -9.38
CA ARG A 140 -12.47 -11.79 -10.16
C ARG A 140 -13.28 -10.72 -10.86
N LEU A 141 -12.87 -9.45 -10.69
CA LEU A 141 -13.45 -8.30 -11.37
C LEU A 141 -12.50 -7.88 -12.48
N GLU A 142 -12.68 -8.44 -13.68
CA GLU A 142 -11.77 -8.22 -14.82
C GLU A 142 -12.27 -7.13 -15.77
N GLN A 143 -13.55 -6.78 -15.72
CA GLN A 143 -14.09 -5.68 -16.50
C GLN A 143 -13.71 -4.34 -15.86
N ASN A 144 -13.04 -3.50 -16.64
CA ASN A 144 -12.70 -2.13 -16.28
C ASN A 144 -13.70 -1.16 -16.93
N TYR A 145 -14.21 -0.24 -16.13
CA TYR A 145 -15.21 0.77 -16.56
C TYR A 145 -14.62 2.18 -16.67
N ARG A 146 -13.35 2.36 -16.31
CA ARG A 146 -12.66 3.65 -16.27
C ARG A 146 -11.96 3.96 -17.58
N SER A 147 -11.17 3.02 -18.07
CA SER A 147 -10.18 3.23 -19.13
C SER A 147 -10.65 2.65 -20.47
N THR A 148 -10.09 3.18 -21.55
CA THR A 148 -10.22 2.62 -22.90
C THR A 148 -9.30 1.43 -23.11
N SER A 149 -9.51 0.65 -24.18
CA SER A 149 -8.74 -0.58 -24.42
C SER A 149 -7.25 -0.33 -24.70
N ASN A 150 -6.90 0.80 -25.34
CA ASN A 150 -5.50 1.16 -25.59
C ASN A 150 -4.71 1.36 -24.26
N ILE A 151 -5.33 2.01 -23.27
CA ILE A 151 -4.74 2.18 -21.95
C ILE A 151 -4.59 0.83 -21.24
N LEU A 152 -5.65 -0.01 -21.25
CA LEU A 152 -5.61 -1.33 -20.60
C LEU A 152 -4.62 -2.28 -21.27
N ASN A 153 -4.50 -2.24 -22.59
CA ASN A 153 -3.52 -3.06 -23.30
C ASN A 153 -2.09 -2.68 -22.91
N ALA A 154 -1.78 -1.39 -22.79
CA ALA A 154 -0.49 -0.93 -22.30
C ALA A 154 -0.24 -1.39 -20.86
N ALA A 155 -1.22 -1.24 -19.96
CA ALA A 155 -1.12 -1.70 -18.58
C ALA A 155 -0.94 -3.23 -18.48
N ASN A 156 -1.72 -4.01 -19.23
CA ASN A 156 -1.59 -5.46 -19.29
C ASN A 156 -0.20 -5.90 -19.80
N CYS A 157 0.36 -5.20 -20.80
CA CYS A 157 1.72 -5.47 -21.29
C CYS A 157 2.79 -5.21 -20.23
N VAL A 158 2.64 -4.17 -19.41
CA VAL A 158 3.60 -3.89 -18.33
C VAL A 158 3.48 -4.93 -17.23
N ILE A 159 2.27 -5.22 -16.76
CA ILE A 159 2.07 -6.07 -15.58
C ILE A 159 2.34 -7.55 -15.84
N GLN A 160 2.27 -8.01 -17.08
CA GLN A 160 2.58 -9.42 -17.42
C GLN A 160 4.01 -9.84 -17.08
N HIS A 161 4.93 -8.89 -16.92
CA HIS A 161 6.31 -9.16 -16.50
C HIS A 161 6.43 -9.52 -15.01
N ASN A 162 5.41 -9.25 -14.21
CA ASN A 162 5.37 -9.67 -12.81
C ASN A 162 5.00 -11.14 -12.71
N THR A 163 5.79 -11.92 -11.96
CA THR A 163 5.61 -13.37 -11.78
C THR A 163 4.80 -13.71 -10.53
N GLU A 164 4.85 -12.85 -9.49
CA GLU A 164 4.15 -13.05 -8.22
C GLU A 164 2.74 -12.44 -8.27
N ARG A 165 1.83 -13.11 -9.01
CA ARG A 165 0.45 -12.62 -9.18
C ARG A 165 -0.53 -13.77 -9.38
N LYS A 166 -1.81 -13.55 -9.04
CA LYS A 166 -2.91 -14.51 -9.30
C LYS A 166 -3.31 -14.56 -10.77
N GLY A 167 -2.82 -13.65 -11.59
CA GLY A 167 -3.08 -13.55 -13.03
C GLY A 167 -4.52 -13.17 -13.36
N LYS A 168 -4.67 -12.01 -13.99
CA LYS A 168 -5.92 -11.54 -14.61
C LYS A 168 -5.56 -10.74 -15.84
N THR A 169 -6.54 -10.54 -16.72
CA THR A 169 -6.41 -9.66 -17.87
C THR A 169 -7.58 -8.69 -17.84
N LEU A 170 -7.28 -7.41 -17.65
CA LEU A 170 -8.32 -6.38 -17.66
C LEU A 170 -8.81 -6.15 -19.09
N TRP A 171 -10.12 -6.03 -19.22
CA TRP A 171 -10.79 -5.68 -20.48
C TRP A 171 -11.84 -4.60 -20.25
N THR A 172 -12.28 -3.92 -21.31
CA THR A 172 -13.29 -2.87 -21.24
C THR A 172 -14.19 -2.89 -22.46
N SER A 173 -15.39 -2.32 -22.30
CA SER A 173 -16.33 -1.99 -23.39
C SER A 173 -16.28 -0.51 -23.81
N ASN A 174 -15.35 0.29 -23.26
CA ASN A 174 -15.27 1.75 -23.54
C ASN A 174 -14.64 2.11 -24.89
N GLY A 175 -14.46 1.14 -25.80
CA GLY A 175 -13.84 1.37 -27.11
C GLY A 175 -12.31 1.47 -27.04
N GLU A 176 -11.69 1.82 -28.17
CA GLU A 176 -10.22 1.86 -28.28
C GLU A 176 -9.62 3.07 -27.57
N GLY A 177 -10.22 4.24 -27.75
CA GLY A 177 -9.68 5.51 -27.26
C GLY A 177 -8.38 5.92 -27.94
N ASP A 178 -7.77 6.97 -27.43
CA ASP A 178 -6.49 7.47 -27.94
C ASP A 178 -5.35 6.52 -27.62
N LYS A 179 -4.31 6.55 -28.47
CA LYS A 179 -3.09 5.77 -28.25
C LYS A 179 -2.26 6.37 -27.13
N VAL A 180 -1.64 5.51 -26.33
CA VAL A 180 -0.62 5.93 -25.38
C VAL A 180 0.57 6.52 -26.14
N GLN A 181 0.96 7.74 -25.78
CA GLN A 181 2.09 8.45 -26.38
C GLN A 181 3.30 8.35 -25.45
N VAL A 182 4.49 8.24 -26.04
CA VAL A 182 5.76 8.27 -25.32
C VAL A 182 6.56 9.45 -25.84
N TYR A 183 6.94 10.34 -24.95
CA TYR A 183 7.81 11.47 -25.23
C TYR A 183 9.11 11.29 -24.47
N THR A 184 10.24 11.47 -25.13
CA THR A 184 11.57 11.42 -24.50
C THR A 184 12.13 12.83 -24.49
N ALA A 185 12.12 13.45 -23.32
CA ALA A 185 12.62 14.79 -23.11
C ALA A 185 14.17 14.82 -23.10
N GLU A 186 14.75 15.93 -23.54
CA GLU A 186 16.20 16.16 -23.46
C GLU A 186 16.66 16.52 -22.03
N ASN A 187 15.79 17.15 -21.26
CA ASN A 187 16.04 17.58 -19.88
C ASN A 187 14.70 17.85 -19.15
N GLU A 188 14.77 18.20 -17.87
CA GLU A 188 13.61 18.45 -17.01
C GLU A 188 12.77 19.66 -17.46
N GLN A 189 13.38 20.68 -18.06
CA GLN A 189 12.67 21.84 -18.60
C GLN A 189 11.89 21.51 -19.86
N ASP A 190 12.47 20.72 -20.73
CA ASP A 190 11.83 20.20 -21.94
C ASP A 190 10.64 19.31 -21.59
N GLU A 191 10.79 18.43 -20.58
CA GLU A 191 9.68 17.62 -20.05
C GLU A 191 8.54 18.50 -19.56
N ALA A 192 8.83 19.51 -18.72
CA ALA A 192 7.81 20.40 -18.18
C ALA A 192 7.13 21.26 -19.27
N SER A 193 7.89 21.72 -20.26
CA SER A 193 7.37 22.46 -21.43
C SER A 193 6.41 21.60 -22.25
N HIS A 194 6.82 20.37 -22.56
CA HIS A 194 5.99 19.44 -23.31
C HIS A 194 4.66 19.15 -22.59
N ILE A 195 4.71 18.90 -21.27
CA ILE A 195 3.50 18.70 -20.47
C ILE A 195 2.56 19.91 -20.55
N ALA A 196 3.12 21.13 -20.42
CA ALA A 196 2.34 22.37 -20.50
C ALA A 196 1.72 22.57 -21.88
N ASP A 197 2.46 22.26 -22.95
CA ASP A 197 1.97 22.38 -24.33
C ASP A 197 0.81 21.41 -24.59
N VAL A 198 0.90 20.16 -24.16
CA VAL A 198 -0.17 19.16 -24.27
C VAL A 198 -1.43 19.61 -23.53
N ILE A 199 -1.28 20.07 -22.29
CA ILE A 199 -2.40 20.59 -21.50
C ILE A 199 -2.99 21.83 -22.19
N GLY A 200 -2.15 22.76 -22.62
CA GLY A 200 -2.56 23.99 -23.31
C GLY A 200 -3.31 23.73 -24.60
N GLN A 201 -2.93 22.71 -25.35
CA GLN A 201 -3.66 22.28 -26.55
C GLN A 201 -5.05 21.74 -26.21
N HIS A 202 -5.15 20.84 -25.22
CA HIS A 202 -6.43 20.27 -24.81
C HIS A 202 -7.39 21.36 -24.27
N LEU A 203 -6.88 22.37 -23.57
CA LEU A 203 -7.69 23.51 -23.13
C LEU A 203 -8.25 24.31 -24.31
N LYS A 204 -7.48 24.51 -25.40
CA LYS A 204 -7.95 25.18 -26.62
C LYS A 204 -9.04 24.38 -27.36
N GLU A 205 -9.04 23.07 -27.18
CA GLU A 205 -10.04 22.15 -27.72
C GLU A 205 -11.30 22.04 -26.82
N GLY A 206 -11.37 22.78 -25.73
CA GLY A 206 -12.53 22.86 -24.85
C GLY A 206 -12.45 21.96 -23.62
N GLY A 207 -11.30 21.34 -23.36
CA GLY A 207 -11.03 20.58 -22.11
C GLY A 207 -10.83 21.49 -20.91
N HIS A 208 -10.72 20.88 -19.71
CA HIS A 208 -10.53 21.60 -18.45
C HIS A 208 -9.25 21.16 -17.76
N LEU A 209 -8.64 22.06 -16.95
CA LEU A 209 -7.46 21.71 -16.14
C LEU A 209 -7.71 20.50 -15.22
N ALA A 210 -8.93 20.37 -14.71
CA ALA A 210 -9.33 19.25 -13.85
C ALA A 210 -9.33 17.88 -14.56
N ASP A 211 -9.24 17.85 -15.90
CA ASP A 211 -9.18 16.61 -16.68
C ASP A 211 -7.76 16.02 -16.73
N HIS A 212 -6.76 16.73 -16.18
CA HIS A 212 -5.36 16.34 -16.24
C HIS A 212 -4.81 15.95 -14.88
N ALA A 213 -3.90 14.99 -14.88
CA ALA A 213 -3.09 14.62 -13.73
C ALA A 213 -1.65 14.35 -14.17
N ILE A 214 -0.68 14.89 -13.44
CA ILE A 214 0.74 14.64 -13.67
C ILE A 214 1.21 13.70 -12.55
N LEU A 215 1.65 12.50 -12.93
CA LEU A 215 2.11 11.47 -12.01
C LEU A 215 3.62 11.34 -12.07
N TYR A 216 4.29 11.29 -10.94
CA TYR A 216 5.73 11.13 -10.83
C TYR A 216 6.09 10.15 -9.72
N ARG A 217 7.29 9.56 -9.81
CA ARG A 217 7.75 8.52 -8.88
C ARG A 217 8.29 9.12 -7.56
N MET A 218 8.95 10.25 -7.63
CA MET A 218 9.60 10.90 -6.49
C MET A 218 9.14 12.35 -6.36
N ASN A 219 8.87 12.80 -5.14
CA ASN A 219 8.42 14.18 -4.89
C ASN A 219 9.38 15.25 -5.46
N ALA A 220 10.69 14.97 -5.53
CA ALA A 220 11.65 15.88 -6.12
C ALA A 220 11.40 16.21 -7.60
N GLN A 221 10.70 15.31 -8.33
CA GLN A 221 10.37 15.49 -9.73
C GLN A 221 9.25 16.54 -9.96
N SER A 222 8.49 16.90 -8.92
CA SER A 222 7.48 17.94 -9.05
C SER A 222 8.08 19.34 -9.20
N ALA A 223 9.25 19.62 -8.59
CA ALA A 223 9.80 20.95 -8.51
C ALA A 223 10.09 21.63 -9.87
N PRO A 224 10.70 20.97 -10.88
CA PRO A 224 10.84 21.55 -12.22
C PRO A 224 9.50 21.85 -12.88
N ILE A 225 8.52 20.94 -12.73
CA ILE A 225 7.18 21.08 -13.31
C ILE A 225 6.46 22.27 -12.65
N GLU A 226 6.40 22.31 -11.32
CA GLU A 226 5.80 23.41 -10.56
C GLU A 226 6.44 24.76 -10.91
N SER A 227 7.78 24.80 -11.00
CA SER A 227 8.51 26.00 -11.39
C SER A 227 8.17 26.48 -12.81
N TYR A 228 7.90 25.57 -13.73
CA TYR A 228 7.49 25.91 -15.10
C TYR A 228 6.06 26.49 -15.15
N PHE A 229 5.13 25.88 -14.42
CA PHE A 229 3.73 26.30 -14.40
C PHE A 229 3.46 27.59 -13.60
N THR A 230 4.43 28.08 -12.80
CA THR A 230 4.30 29.34 -12.05
C THR A 230 4.91 30.54 -12.75
N ARG A 231 5.49 30.36 -13.91
CA ARG A 231 6.04 31.45 -14.77
C ARG A 231 4.99 31.97 -15.75
#